data_b56247e2cced05e8a1b4c815c03ef5b0
#
_entry.id   b56247e2cced05e8a1b4c815c03ef5b0
#
_cell.length_a   1.000
_cell.length_b   1.000
_cell.length_c   1.000
_cell.angle_alpha   90.00
_cell.angle_beta   90.00
_cell.angle_gamma   90.00
#
_symmetry.space_group_name_H-M   'P 1'
#
loop_
_entity.id
_entity.type
_entity.pdbx_description
1 polymer ?
#
loop_
_entity_poly.entity_id
_entity_poly.type
_entity_poly.pdbx_seq_one_letter_code
_entity_poly.pdbx_strand_id
1 'polypeptide(L)'
;STFFTPELNFARGNYTKYKPDNDDRRNIKNAIKFLNKSKPYSYIQAAVGRNNNVILEKRKGTKDMLRRIKKNKKISNGVLVKFPKKKQDKRLDLPTIGLSTLKQCKSAGLKGIVLKHKNNIFLNKTEAINYANKNKMFILVK
;
A
#
# COMPACT_ATOMS: atom_id res chain seq x y z
N SER A 1 9.93 16.88 -15.54
CA SER A 1 10.25 17.65 -14.34
C SER A 1 11.16 16.85 -13.41
N THR A 2 12.25 17.45 -13.02
CA THR A 2 13.18 16.87 -12.06
C THR A 2 12.77 17.10 -10.61
N PHE A 3 11.68 17.82 -10.40
CA PHE A 3 11.20 18.16 -9.06
C PHE A 3 10.19 17.14 -8.56
N PHE A 4 10.39 16.69 -7.33
CA PHE A 4 9.42 15.88 -6.62
C PHE A 4 8.25 16.77 -6.21
N THR A 5 7.05 16.41 -6.65
CA THR A 5 5.84 17.10 -6.24
C THR A 5 5.05 16.15 -5.33
N PRO A 6 5.20 16.28 -4.00
CA PRO A 6 4.41 15.46 -3.10
C PRO A 6 2.95 15.87 -3.16
N GLU A 7 2.06 14.91 -3.34
CA GLU A 7 0.63 15.13 -3.31
C GLU A 7 0.03 14.56 -2.03
N LEU A 8 -0.67 15.41 -1.28
CA LEU A 8 -1.39 15.03 -0.05
C LEU A 8 -2.87 14.77 -0.32
N ASN A 9 -3.45 15.48 -1.28
CA ASN A 9 -4.87 15.49 -1.56
C ASN A 9 -5.18 14.89 -2.94
N PHE A 10 -4.71 13.68 -3.17
CA PHE A 10 -5.07 12.97 -4.39
C PHE A 10 -6.45 12.30 -4.23
N ALA A 11 -7.24 12.32 -5.32
CA ALA A 11 -8.62 11.86 -5.29
C ALA A 11 -8.75 10.36 -5.03
N ARG A 12 -9.88 9.97 -4.46
CA ARG A 12 -10.24 8.55 -4.34
C ARG A 12 -10.45 7.93 -5.72
N GLY A 13 -10.13 6.67 -5.85
CA GLY A 13 -10.34 5.91 -7.07
C GLY A 13 -9.17 5.03 -7.45
N ASN A 14 -9.35 4.31 -8.54
CA ASN A 14 -8.32 3.45 -9.10
C ASN A 14 -7.54 4.21 -10.17
N TYR A 15 -6.22 4.24 -10.05
CA TYR A 15 -5.35 5.09 -10.88
C TYR A 15 -4.69 4.35 -12.04
N THR A 16 -4.89 3.04 -12.11
CA THR A 16 -4.18 2.16 -13.02
C THR A 16 -5.12 1.48 -14.01
N LYS A 17 -4.56 0.89 -15.05
CA LYS A 17 -5.32 0.09 -16.03
C LYS A 17 -5.92 -1.16 -15.37
N TYR A 18 -5.21 -1.72 -14.40
CA TYR A 18 -5.65 -2.91 -13.67
C TYR A 18 -6.45 -2.50 -12.46
N LYS A 19 -7.44 -3.29 -12.12
CA LYS A 19 -8.34 -3.06 -10.99
C LYS A 19 -8.32 -4.26 -10.07
N PRO A 20 -8.61 -4.07 -8.78
CA PRO A 20 -8.79 -5.20 -7.88
C PRO A 20 -9.89 -6.14 -8.37
N ASP A 21 -9.61 -7.43 -8.39
CA ASP A 21 -10.63 -8.46 -8.60
C ASP A 21 -11.31 -8.81 -7.26
N ASN A 22 -12.20 -9.82 -7.27
CA ASN A 22 -12.93 -10.20 -6.08
C ASN A 22 -12.01 -10.71 -4.95
N ASP A 23 -10.97 -11.45 -5.29
CA ASP A 23 -10.00 -11.93 -4.30
C ASP A 23 -9.20 -10.76 -3.72
N ASP A 24 -8.79 -9.83 -4.56
CA ASP A 24 -8.09 -8.61 -4.12
C ASP A 24 -8.97 -7.79 -3.18
N ARG A 25 -10.25 -7.64 -3.50
CA ARG A 25 -11.20 -6.89 -2.66
C ARG A 25 -11.37 -7.54 -1.30
N ARG A 26 -11.40 -8.85 -1.25
CA ARG A 26 -11.48 -9.60 0.00
C ARG A 26 -10.21 -9.39 0.83
N ASN A 27 -9.05 -9.47 0.20
CA ASN A 27 -7.76 -9.22 0.84
C ASN A 27 -7.68 -7.79 1.39
N ILE A 28 -8.15 -6.82 0.61
CA ILE A 28 -8.19 -5.40 1.03
C ILE A 28 -9.09 -5.23 2.26
N LYS A 29 -10.29 -5.78 2.21
CA LYS A 29 -11.25 -5.70 3.30
C LYS A 29 -10.69 -6.31 4.59
N ASN A 30 -10.08 -7.47 4.49
CA ASN A 30 -9.47 -8.14 5.64
C ASN A 30 -8.33 -7.31 6.23
N ALA A 31 -7.45 -6.77 5.39
CA ALA A 31 -6.34 -5.96 5.84
C ALA A 31 -6.82 -4.69 6.55
N ILE A 32 -7.79 -3.99 5.99
CA ILE A 32 -8.37 -2.79 6.61
C ILE A 32 -8.99 -3.13 7.96
N LYS A 33 -9.72 -4.23 8.04
CA LYS A 33 -10.35 -4.68 9.28
C LYS A 33 -9.32 -4.90 10.39
N PHE A 34 -8.21 -5.56 10.08
CA PHE A 34 -7.14 -5.78 11.05
C PHE A 34 -6.43 -4.49 11.45
N LEU A 35 -6.20 -3.60 10.49
CA LEU A 35 -5.60 -2.30 10.79
C LEU A 35 -6.50 -1.48 11.73
N ASN A 36 -7.81 -1.51 11.51
CA ASN A 36 -8.75 -0.77 12.34
C ASN A 36 -8.88 -1.34 13.76
N LYS A 37 -8.58 -2.60 13.96
CA LYS A 37 -8.58 -3.23 15.29
C LYS A 37 -7.35 -2.90 16.11
N SER A 38 -6.26 -2.49 15.49
CA SER A 38 -5.05 -2.13 16.24
C SER A 38 -5.24 -0.79 16.95
N LYS A 39 -4.50 -0.58 18.04
CA LYS A 39 -4.65 0.62 18.88
C LYS A 39 -4.44 1.90 18.06
N PRO A 40 -5.22 2.98 18.32
CA PRO A 40 -5.17 4.21 17.52
C PRO A 40 -3.78 4.84 17.39
N TYR A 41 -2.93 4.68 18.37
CA TYR A 41 -1.57 5.27 18.39
C TYR A 41 -0.49 4.23 18.11
N SER A 42 -0.87 3.08 17.61
CA SER A 42 0.07 2.04 17.23
C SER A 42 0.95 2.50 16.06
N TYR A 43 2.20 2.04 16.03
CA TYR A 43 3.08 2.24 14.89
C TYR A 43 2.62 1.47 13.65
N ILE A 44 1.63 0.59 13.78
CA ILE A 44 1.15 -0.23 12.67
C ILE A 44 0.34 0.62 11.71
N GLN A 45 0.87 0.85 10.51
CA GLN A 45 0.25 1.67 9.48
C GLN A 45 -0.04 0.90 8.21
N ALA A 46 0.48 -0.33 8.10
CA ALA A 46 0.38 -1.12 6.90
C ALA A 46 0.14 -2.58 7.21
N ALA A 47 -0.54 -3.24 6.29
CA ALA A 47 -0.81 -4.67 6.34
C ALA A 47 -0.82 -5.24 4.93
N VAL A 48 -0.52 -6.52 4.80
CA VAL A 48 -0.71 -7.26 3.55
C VAL A 48 -1.82 -8.28 3.73
N GLY A 49 -2.84 -8.20 2.90
CA GLY A 49 -3.87 -9.22 2.79
C GLY A 49 -3.47 -10.22 1.70
N ARG A 50 -3.44 -11.52 2.02
CA ARG A 50 -3.07 -12.57 1.09
C ARG A 50 -3.66 -13.91 1.55
N ASN A 51 -4.35 -14.61 0.65
CA ASN A 51 -4.90 -15.95 0.93
C ASN A 51 -5.77 -16.00 2.20
N ASN A 52 -6.65 -15.03 2.38
CA ASN A 52 -7.50 -14.86 3.57
C ASN A 52 -6.73 -14.64 4.88
N ASN A 53 -5.44 -14.38 4.81
CA ASN A 53 -4.60 -14.03 5.95
C ASN A 53 -4.19 -12.57 5.88
N VAL A 54 -3.84 -12.00 7.03
CA VAL A 54 -3.35 -10.64 7.13
C VAL A 54 -2.01 -10.64 7.85
N ILE A 55 -1.03 -10.00 7.23
CA ILE A 55 0.30 -9.80 7.79
C ILE A 55 0.39 -8.32 8.16
N LEU A 56 0.65 -8.05 9.44
CA LEU A 56 0.81 -6.67 9.92
C LEU A 56 2.28 -6.28 9.93
N GLU A 57 2.56 -5.01 9.65
CA GLU A 57 3.92 -4.51 9.79
C GLU A 57 4.35 -4.53 11.26
N LYS A 58 5.65 -4.65 11.47
CA LYS A 58 6.29 -4.57 12.76
C LYS A 58 7.08 -3.26 12.86
N ARG A 59 7.78 -3.05 13.99
CA ARG A 59 8.53 -1.82 14.23
C ARG A 59 9.55 -1.48 13.14
N LYS A 60 10.06 -2.47 12.43
CA LYS A 60 10.99 -2.27 11.32
C LYS A 60 10.33 -1.70 10.05
N GLY A 61 9.01 -1.57 10.04
CA GLY A 61 8.27 -0.87 8.99
C GLY A 61 7.86 -1.71 7.80
N THR A 62 7.28 -1.03 6.81
CA THR A 62 6.68 -1.65 5.62
C THR A 62 7.72 -2.38 4.76
N LYS A 63 8.87 -1.76 4.54
CA LYS A 63 9.94 -2.35 3.73
C LYS A 63 10.40 -3.70 4.29
N ASP A 64 10.60 -3.77 5.59
CA ASP A 64 10.99 -5.01 6.27
C ASP A 64 9.90 -6.07 6.15
N MET A 65 8.64 -5.67 6.34
CA MET A 65 7.50 -6.58 6.16
C MET A 65 7.49 -7.19 4.76
N LEU A 66 7.63 -6.35 3.72
CA LEU A 66 7.61 -6.81 2.33
C LEU A 66 8.79 -7.74 2.01
N ARG A 67 9.95 -7.50 2.59
CA ARG A 67 11.10 -8.40 2.42
C ARG A 67 10.86 -9.78 3.03
N ARG A 68 10.09 -9.88 4.10
CA ARG A 68 9.79 -11.15 4.76
C ARG A 68 8.71 -11.95 4.06
N ILE A 69 7.96 -11.34 3.16
CA ILE A 69 6.93 -12.02 2.39
C ILE A 69 7.58 -12.75 1.23
N LYS A 70 7.41 -14.07 1.20
CA LYS A 70 7.92 -14.89 0.11
C LYS A 70 7.03 -14.74 -1.11
N LYS A 71 7.65 -14.42 -2.24
CA LYS A 71 6.97 -14.40 -3.52
C LYS A 71 6.52 -15.79 -3.90
N ASN A 72 5.24 -15.94 -4.25
CA ASN A 72 4.77 -17.15 -4.89
C ASN A 72 5.31 -17.16 -6.34
N LYS A 73 6.04 -18.19 -6.72
CA LYS A 73 6.69 -18.26 -8.03
C LYS A 73 5.71 -18.35 -9.20
N LYS A 74 4.47 -18.79 -8.96
CA LYS A 74 3.51 -19.06 -10.02
C LYS A 74 2.48 -17.94 -10.22
N ILE A 75 2.06 -17.27 -9.17
CA ILE A 75 0.92 -16.34 -9.21
C ILE A 75 1.21 -15.13 -8.33
N SER A 76 0.99 -13.93 -8.89
CA SER A 76 0.94 -12.72 -8.08
C SER A 76 -0.32 -12.75 -7.23
N ASN A 77 -0.17 -12.50 -5.94
CA ASN A 77 -1.24 -12.62 -4.97
C ASN A 77 -1.00 -11.70 -3.78
N GLY A 78 -2.06 -11.05 -3.32
CA GLY A 78 -2.01 -10.19 -2.15
C GLY A 78 -1.93 -8.71 -2.46
N VAL A 79 -2.28 -7.90 -1.49
CA VAL A 79 -2.39 -6.45 -1.61
C VAL A 79 -1.77 -5.79 -0.40
N LEU A 80 -0.93 -4.77 -0.62
CA LEU A 80 -0.46 -3.89 0.44
C LEU A 80 -1.52 -2.83 0.71
N VAL A 81 -1.96 -2.74 1.96
CA VAL A 81 -2.86 -1.68 2.41
C VAL A 81 -2.08 -0.77 3.37
N LYS A 82 -2.00 0.50 3.05
CA LYS A 82 -1.31 1.48 3.87
C LYS A 82 -2.29 2.54 4.35
N PHE A 83 -2.75 2.36 5.58
CA PHE A 83 -3.74 3.19 6.25
C PHE A 83 -3.15 3.75 7.53
N PRO A 84 -2.39 4.85 7.45
CA PRO A 84 -1.80 5.45 8.64
C PRO A 84 -2.87 5.98 9.57
N LYS A 85 -2.60 5.84 10.86
CA LYS A 85 -3.49 6.31 11.92
C LYS A 85 -3.15 7.74 12.30
N LYS A 86 -4.13 8.46 12.82
CA LYS A 86 -3.87 9.77 13.42
C LYS A 86 -2.94 9.59 14.61
N LYS A 87 -1.81 10.29 14.60
CA LYS A 87 -0.94 10.39 15.75
C LYS A 87 -1.44 11.49 16.68
N GLN A 88 -1.27 11.32 17.99
CA GLN A 88 -1.53 12.37 18.97
C GLN A 88 -0.66 13.61 18.73
N ASP A 89 0.54 13.39 18.26
CA ASP A 89 1.45 14.46 17.90
C ASP A 89 1.15 14.88 16.46
N LYS A 90 0.81 16.16 16.29
CA LYS A 90 0.54 16.76 14.97
C LYS A 90 1.78 16.87 14.08
N ARG A 91 2.95 16.50 14.58
CA ARG A 91 4.17 16.37 13.77
C ARG A 91 4.10 15.06 13.03
N LEU A 92 3.50 15.11 11.89
CA LEU A 92 3.22 13.92 11.12
C LEU A 92 4.41 13.54 10.25
N ASP A 93 5.00 12.41 10.58
CA ASP A 93 5.69 11.63 9.57
C ASP A 93 4.61 10.93 8.73
N LEU A 94 4.08 11.63 7.73
CA LEU A 94 3.17 11.02 6.80
C LEU A 94 3.91 9.94 6.01
N PRO A 95 3.37 8.73 5.93
CA PRO A 95 4.02 7.69 5.13
C PRO A 95 4.11 8.12 3.69
N THR A 96 5.29 7.97 3.14
CA THR A 96 5.59 8.32 1.76
C THR A 96 5.49 7.10 0.88
N ILE A 97 4.70 7.20 -0.17
CA ILE A 97 4.49 6.15 -1.16
C ILE A 97 5.04 6.62 -2.50
N GLY A 98 5.67 5.75 -3.21
CA GLY A 98 6.18 6.06 -4.54
C GLY A 98 6.65 4.83 -5.29
N LEU A 99 7.48 5.05 -6.30
CA LEU A 99 7.98 4.00 -7.16
C LEU A 99 8.69 2.88 -6.38
N SER A 100 9.48 3.22 -5.37
CA SER A 100 10.20 2.21 -4.60
C SER A 100 9.25 1.27 -3.85
N THR A 101 8.13 1.79 -3.36
CA THR A 101 7.10 0.97 -2.70
C THR A 101 6.49 -0.02 -3.70
N LEU A 102 6.19 0.43 -4.91
CA LEU A 102 5.65 -0.43 -5.97
C LEU A 102 6.64 -1.53 -6.34
N LYS A 103 7.92 -1.20 -6.44
CA LYS A 103 8.97 -2.18 -6.73
C LYS A 103 9.09 -3.24 -5.62
N GLN A 104 8.99 -2.81 -4.37
CA GLN A 104 9.01 -3.72 -3.22
C GLN A 104 7.78 -4.65 -3.23
N CYS A 105 6.60 -4.13 -3.55
CA CYS A 105 5.39 -4.92 -3.69
C CYS A 105 5.53 -5.96 -4.80
N LYS A 106 6.08 -5.57 -5.95
CA LYS A 106 6.31 -6.51 -7.03
C LYS A 106 7.29 -7.60 -6.62
N SER A 107 8.37 -7.26 -5.95
CA SER A 107 9.35 -8.24 -5.44
C SER A 107 8.71 -9.22 -4.45
N ALA A 108 7.73 -8.77 -3.68
CA ALA A 108 6.96 -9.62 -2.77
C ALA A 108 5.85 -10.42 -3.46
N GLY A 109 5.66 -10.22 -4.75
CA GLY A 109 4.63 -10.92 -5.53
C GLY A 109 3.23 -10.39 -5.31
N LEU A 110 3.08 -9.14 -4.89
CA LEU A 110 1.77 -8.53 -4.65
C LEU A 110 1.17 -7.97 -5.94
N LYS A 111 -0.16 -7.90 -5.97
CA LYS A 111 -0.92 -7.40 -7.12
C LYS A 111 -1.14 -5.90 -7.13
N GLY A 112 -1.00 -5.24 -6.00
CA GLY A 112 -1.21 -3.81 -5.96
C GLY A 112 -1.16 -3.24 -4.56
N ILE A 113 -1.47 -1.94 -4.48
CA ILE A 113 -1.49 -1.20 -3.23
C ILE A 113 -2.79 -0.43 -3.06
N VAL A 114 -3.19 -0.27 -1.82
CA VAL A 114 -4.31 0.57 -1.42
C VAL A 114 -3.82 1.63 -0.45
N LEU A 115 -4.10 2.88 -0.78
CA LEU A 115 -3.71 4.05 0.00
C LEU A 115 -4.95 4.69 0.61
N LYS A 116 -4.78 5.27 1.80
CA LYS A 116 -5.84 6.04 2.43
C LYS A 116 -5.82 7.47 1.92
N HIS A 117 -6.97 7.95 1.46
CA HIS A 117 -7.16 9.33 1.01
C HIS A 117 -6.71 10.32 2.10
N LYS A 118 -5.92 11.32 1.73
CA LYS A 118 -5.38 12.37 2.61
C LYS A 118 -4.38 11.93 3.68
N ASN A 119 -4.07 10.65 3.80
CA ASN A 119 -3.19 10.15 4.87
C ASN A 119 -1.84 9.62 4.37
N ASN A 120 -1.53 9.80 3.10
CA ASN A 120 -0.25 9.41 2.51
C ASN A 120 0.32 10.53 1.66
N ILE A 121 1.63 10.58 1.55
CA ILE A 121 2.33 11.40 0.56
C ILE A 121 2.63 10.54 -0.65
N PHE A 122 2.18 10.95 -1.83
CA PHE A 122 2.44 10.25 -3.07
C PHE A 122 3.55 10.98 -3.84
N LEU A 123 4.74 10.38 -3.86
CA LEU A 123 5.87 10.90 -4.62
C LEU A 123 5.91 10.30 -6.01
N ASN A 124 6.22 11.13 -7.02
CA ASN A 124 6.36 10.67 -8.40
C ASN A 124 5.17 9.83 -8.86
N LYS A 125 3.97 10.35 -8.64
CA LYS A 125 2.73 9.64 -8.94
C LYS A 125 2.70 9.09 -10.37
N THR A 126 3.08 9.90 -11.35
CA THR A 126 3.09 9.49 -12.76
C THR A 126 3.99 8.29 -13.01
N GLU A 127 5.21 8.31 -12.46
CA GLU A 127 6.15 7.21 -12.61
C GLU A 127 5.65 5.94 -11.93
N ALA A 128 5.07 6.08 -10.74
CA ALA A 128 4.49 4.96 -10.01
C ALA A 128 3.33 4.31 -10.78
N ILE A 129 2.45 5.12 -11.34
CA ILE A 129 1.33 4.64 -12.15
C ILE A 129 1.84 3.93 -13.41
N ASN A 130 2.81 4.51 -14.11
CA ASN A 130 3.40 3.89 -15.29
C ASN A 130 4.04 2.54 -14.96
N TYR A 131 4.78 2.48 -13.86
CA TYR A 131 5.38 1.22 -13.40
C TYR A 131 4.31 0.17 -13.07
N ALA A 132 3.27 0.57 -12.35
CA ALA A 132 2.17 -0.33 -11.99
C ALA A 132 1.47 -0.87 -13.26
N ASN A 133 1.16 0.00 -14.22
CA ASN A 133 0.55 -0.42 -15.49
C ASN A 133 1.43 -1.41 -16.25
N LYS A 134 2.73 -1.14 -16.30
CA LYS A 134 3.70 -1.99 -17.00
C LYS A 134 3.83 -3.36 -16.33
N ASN A 135 3.64 -3.42 -15.04
CA ASN A 135 3.80 -4.65 -14.24
C ASN A 135 2.49 -5.28 -13.80
N LYS A 136 1.38 -4.90 -14.43
CA LYS A 136 0.04 -5.45 -14.18
C LYS A 136 -0.40 -5.31 -12.73
N MET A 137 -0.05 -4.19 -12.12
CA MET A 137 -0.41 -3.87 -10.74
C MET A 137 -1.47 -2.77 -10.70
N PHE A 138 -2.19 -2.68 -9.59
CA PHE A 138 -3.14 -1.59 -9.37
C PHE A 138 -2.70 -0.67 -8.24
N ILE A 139 -3.16 0.57 -8.31
CA ILE A 139 -3.05 1.57 -7.25
C ILE A 139 -4.45 2.10 -6.99
N LEU A 140 -4.97 1.84 -5.81
CA LEU A 140 -6.31 2.24 -5.39
C LEU A 140 -6.22 3.18 -4.20
N VAL A 141 -6.98 4.29 -4.26
CA VAL A 141 -7.11 5.23 -3.15
C VAL A 141 -8.53 5.17 -2.61
N LYS A 142 -8.65 4.91 -1.32
CA LYS A 142 -9.94 4.79 -0.63
C LYS A 142 -10.16 5.89 0.39
#